data_c1704570e4b65bdc5c906819991567ad
#
_entry.id   c1704570e4b65bdc5c906819991567ad
#
_cell.length_a   1.000
_cell.length_b   1.000
_cell.length_c   1.000
_cell.angle_alpha   90.00
_cell.angle_beta   90.00
_cell.angle_gamma   90.00
#
_symmetry.space_group_name_H-M   'P 1'
#
loop_
_entity.id
_entity.type
_entity.pdbx_description
1 polymer ?
#
loop_
_entity_poly.entity_id
_entity_poly.type
_entity_poly.pdbx_seq_one_letter_code
_entity_poly.pdbx_strand_id
1 'polypeptide(L)'
;HTLTGINGSSQQRFEQFDLNVAVTRLNLFGISADNANLHIARLRNDWEATISSADINGKIAIPDDLENGTVTLNFDRLKIISNQSGEDNSRIDPGKIPRLHMVIDDFSTNDLNLGKMIVKTTKIKNGISIDTIRFMKPDLQISGAGHWRKEDGIDDSQFNLDLRANDLAAMLETFGYSKAAIEEGETSMNLAARWFGTPMDFSLGNVNGTLNLDIKKGQFLNLQPTAGRLFGLLSLQTLPRRLALDFSDLFDKGFSFDQINGNFTLEDGNAYTNNLFMRGPSADIIVSGRTGIQSHDYDQIVTITPQVSRSLPVASDLFGPVGV
;
A
#
# COMPACT_ATOMS: atom_id res chain seq x y z
N HIS A 1 -42.55 21.90 66.88
CA HIS A 1 -41.57 20.87 66.62
C HIS A 1 -40.95 21.12 65.25
N THR A 2 -39.78 21.66 65.30
CA THR A 2 -38.91 22.03 64.16
C THR A 2 -38.23 20.78 63.63
N LEU A 3 -38.39 20.44 62.39
CA LEU A 3 -37.60 19.46 61.70
C LEU A 3 -36.65 20.18 60.74
N THR A 4 -35.39 20.21 61.11
CA THR A 4 -34.24 20.68 60.40
C THR A 4 -33.97 19.81 59.18
N GLY A 5 -33.85 20.42 58.01
CA GLY A 5 -33.55 19.79 56.75
C GLY A 5 -32.15 19.13 56.75
N ILE A 6 -32.09 17.94 56.25
CA ILE A 6 -30.85 17.28 55.90
C ILE A 6 -30.57 17.64 54.45
N ASN A 7 -29.62 18.54 54.24
CA ASN A 7 -28.98 18.75 52.96
C ASN A 7 -28.12 17.50 52.64
N GLY A 8 -28.70 16.56 51.93
CA GLY A 8 -27.96 15.49 51.29
C GLY A 8 -27.31 16.01 50.02
N SER A 9 -26.08 16.47 50.11
CA SER A 9 -25.22 16.57 48.94
C SER A 9 -24.97 15.16 48.40
N SER A 10 -25.70 14.79 47.35
CA SER A 10 -25.40 13.60 46.56
C SER A 10 -24.06 13.84 45.85
N GLN A 11 -22.97 13.54 46.54
CA GLN A 11 -21.72 13.23 45.88
C GLN A 11 -21.99 12.03 45.01
N GLN A 12 -22.08 12.24 43.70
CA GLN A 12 -21.98 11.15 42.73
C GLN A 12 -20.64 10.44 43.03
N ARG A 13 -20.72 9.26 43.65
CA ARG A 13 -19.63 8.29 43.65
C ARG A 13 -19.42 7.94 42.20
N PHE A 14 -18.34 8.42 41.59
CA PHE A 14 -17.84 7.85 40.35
C PHE A 14 -17.50 6.40 40.67
N GLU A 15 -18.33 5.48 40.24
CA GLU A 15 -18.02 4.04 40.32
C GLU A 15 -16.76 3.82 39.49
N GLN A 16 -15.67 3.52 40.19
CA GLN A 16 -14.41 3.15 39.59
C GLN A 16 -14.61 1.75 38.98
N PHE A 17 -14.80 1.70 37.67
CA PHE A 17 -14.90 0.44 36.96
C PHE A 17 -13.48 -0.01 36.58
N ASP A 18 -13.13 -1.23 36.94
CA ASP A 18 -11.86 -1.86 36.63
C ASP A 18 -12.11 -3.35 36.38
N LEU A 19 -11.80 -3.83 35.18
CA LEU A 19 -12.06 -5.20 34.78
C LEU A 19 -10.83 -5.78 34.06
N ASN A 20 -10.35 -6.90 34.54
CA ASN A 20 -9.29 -7.70 33.92
C ASN A 20 -9.87 -9.00 33.38
N VAL A 21 -9.71 -9.28 32.10
CA VAL A 21 -10.21 -10.47 31.43
C VAL A 21 -9.11 -11.10 30.59
N ALA A 22 -8.90 -12.40 30.78
CA ALA A 22 -8.08 -13.21 29.87
C ALA A 22 -9.02 -13.95 28.93
N VAL A 23 -8.81 -13.83 27.63
CA VAL A 23 -9.60 -14.47 26.58
C VAL A 23 -8.73 -15.34 25.69
N THR A 24 -9.19 -16.55 25.38
CA THR A 24 -8.47 -17.47 24.50
C THR A 24 -8.47 -16.95 23.06
N ARG A 25 -9.59 -16.32 22.65
CA ARG A 25 -9.70 -15.69 21.32
C ARG A 25 -10.55 -14.44 21.41
N LEU A 26 -9.99 -13.35 20.92
CA LEU A 26 -10.63 -12.05 20.77
C LEU A 26 -10.86 -11.78 19.29
N ASN A 27 -12.10 -11.48 18.90
CA ASN A 27 -12.42 -11.00 17.56
C ASN A 27 -13.06 -9.62 17.67
N LEU A 28 -12.41 -8.62 17.10
CA LEU A 28 -12.88 -7.24 17.08
C LEU A 28 -12.72 -6.67 15.67
N PHE A 29 -13.83 -6.27 15.03
CA PHE A 29 -13.83 -5.62 13.71
C PHE A 29 -13.00 -6.36 12.63
N GLY A 30 -13.08 -7.69 12.61
CA GLY A 30 -12.31 -8.50 11.66
C GLY A 30 -10.84 -8.75 12.07
N ILE A 31 -10.40 -8.23 13.21
CA ILE A 31 -9.08 -8.47 13.79
C ILE A 31 -9.21 -9.58 14.82
N SER A 32 -8.44 -10.65 14.68
CA SER A 32 -8.41 -11.76 15.61
C SER A 32 -7.10 -11.74 16.41
N ALA A 33 -7.19 -11.97 17.72
CA ALA A 33 -6.04 -12.17 18.58
C ALA A 33 -6.25 -13.37 19.49
N ASP A 34 -5.30 -14.26 19.55
CA ASP A 34 -5.32 -15.41 20.46
C ASP A 34 -4.62 -15.07 21.78
N ASN A 35 -5.12 -15.64 22.87
CA ASN A 35 -4.58 -15.50 24.23
C ASN A 35 -4.38 -14.03 24.64
N ALA A 36 -5.41 -13.21 24.47
CA ALA A 36 -5.37 -11.80 24.80
C ALA A 36 -5.75 -11.53 26.26
N ASN A 37 -5.00 -10.65 26.90
CA ASN A 37 -5.36 -10.04 28.19
C ASN A 37 -5.95 -8.66 27.92
N LEU A 38 -7.13 -8.42 28.47
CA LEU A 38 -7.86 -7.16 28.36
C LEU A 38 -7.96 -6.54 29.75
N HIS A 39 -7.57 -5.27 29.86
CA HIS A 39 -7.83 -4.44 31.02
C HIS A 39 -8.72 -3.29 30.58
N ILE A 40 -9.89 -3.15 31.18
CA ILE A 40 -10.86 -2.10 30.89
C ILE A 40 -11.10 -1.31 32.14
N ALA A 41 -10.85 0.00 32.08
CA ALA A 41 -11.03 0.92 33.17
C ALA A 41 -11.86 2.13 32.76
N ARG A 42 -12.62 2.70 33.67
CA ARG A 42 -13.27 3.99 33.49
C ARG A 42 -12.45 5.08 34.15
N LEU A 43 -12.01 6.05 33.35
CA LEU A 43 -11.21 7.19 33.79
C LEU A 43 -12.05 8.48 33.64
N ARG A 44 -12.69 8.93 34.72
CA ARG A 44 -13.56 10.12 34.72
C ARG A 44 -14.66 10.08 33.66
N ASN A 45 -14.41 10.69 32.49
CA ASN A 45 -15.37 10.78 31.37
C ASN A 45 -14.99 9.92 30.17
N ASP A 46 -13.96 9.07 30.28
CA ASP A 46 -13.47 8.24 29.19
C ASP A 46 -13.34 6.79 29.65
N TRP A 47 -13.45 5.89 28.69
CA TRP A 47 -13.09 4.48 28.88
C TRP A 47 -11.70 4.23 28.32
N GLU A 48 -10.87 3.55 29.06
CA GLU A 48 -9.59 3.04 28.58
C GLU A 48 -9.63 1.51 28.52
N ALA A 49 -9.24 0.95 27.38
CA ALA A 49 -9.01 -0.47 27.23
C ALA A 49 -7.55 -0.71 26.85
N THR A 50 -6.86 -1.56 27.59
CA THR A 50 -5.52 -2.04 27.24
C THR A 50 -5.65 -3.47 26.75
N ILE A 51 -5.02 -3.77 25.61
CA ILE A 51 -5.00 -5.12 25.01
C ILE A 51 -3.54 -5.57 24.96
N SER A 52 -3.28 -6.80 25.41
CA SER A 52 -1.96 -7.42 25.34
C SER A 52 -2.06 -8.84 24.83
N SER A 53 -1.49 -9.11 23.67
CA SER A 53 -1.32 -10.42 23.05
C SER A 53 -0.06 -10.44 22.18
N ALA A 54 0.21 -11.55 21.50
CA ALA A 54 1.32 -11.64 20.55
C ALA A 54 1.12 -10.71 19.32
N ASP A 55 -0.14 -10.60 18.85
CA ASP A 55 -0.49 -9.92 17.61
C ASP A 55 -0.98 -8.47 17.84
N ILE A 56 -1.51 -8.18 19.03
CA ILE A 56 -2.06 -6.87 19.38
C ILE A 56 -1.52 -6.45 20.74
N ASN A 57 -0.87 -5.28 20.79
CA ASN A 57 -0.41 -4.67 22.04
C ASN A 57 -0.64 -3.17 21.99
N GLY A 58 -1.41 -2.63 22.94
CA GLY A 58 -1.64 -1.19 23.01
C GLY A 58 -2.90 -0.81 23.78
N LYS A 59 -3.30 0.45 23.58
CA LYS A 59 -4.39 1.09 24.30
C LYS A 59 -5.40 1.73 23.39
N ILE A 60 -6.65 1.71 23.83
CA ILE A 60 -7.78 2.37 23.20
C ILE A 60 -8.40 3.31 24.24
N ALA A 61 -8.52 4.59 23.93
CA ALA A 61 -9.28 5.55 24.71
C ALA A 61 -10.57 5.90 23.97
N ILE A 62 -11.70 5.73 24.65
CA ILE A 62 -13.03 5.89 24.10
C ILE A 62 -13.74 6.98 24.91
N PRO A 63 -14.05 8.15 24.32
CA PRO A 63 -14.79 9.20 25.01
C PRO A 63 -16.25 8.81 25.25
N ASP A 64 -16.85 9.30 26.33
CA ASP A 64 -18.29 9.09 26.60
C ASP A 64 -19.17 9.67 25.49
N ASP A 65 -18.78 10.81 24.91
CA ASP A 65 -19.44 11.41 23.75
C ASP A 65 -18.78 10.94 22.44
N LEU A 66 -19.29 9.87 21.86
CA LEU A 66 -18.81 9.33 20.56
C LEU A 66 -19.24 10.17 19.35
N GLU A 67 -20.19 11.08 19.49
CA GLU A 67 -20.61 11.95 18.37
C GLU A 67 -19.60 13.06 18.10
N ASN A 68 -19.10 13.68 19.16
CA ASN A 68 -18.18 14.81 19.08
C ASN A 68 -16.74 14.43 19.45
N GLY A 69 -16.56 13.36 20.22
CA GLY A 69 -15.28 12.87 20.66
C GLY A 69 -14.52 12.08 19.58
N THR A 70 -13.27 11.81 19.83
CA THR A 70 -12.39 11.02 18.96
C THR A 70 -11.91 9.79 19.73
N VAL A 71 -12.14 8.62 19.20
CA VAL A 71 -11.55 7.39 19.73
C VAL A 71 -10.07 7.38 19.34
N THR A 72 -9.21 7.22 20.34
CA THR A 72 -7.76 7.20 20.14
C THR A 72 -7.25 5.78 20.35
N LEU A 73 -6.49 5.29 19.37
CA LEU A 73 -5.87 3.97 19.38
C LEU A 73 -4.35 4.16 19.31
N ASN A 74 -3.65 3.74 20.34
CA ASN A 74 -2.19 3.76 20.41
C ASN A 74 -1.70 2.33 20.62
N PHE A 75 -1.13 1.74 19.58
CA PHE A 75 -0.62 0.37 19.62
C PHE A 75 0.88 0.36 19.38
N ASP A 76 1.60 -0.39 20.21
CA ASP A 76 2.99 -0.73 19.95
C ASP A 76 3.08 -1.69 18.76
N ARG A 77 2.11 -2.64 18.70
CA ARG A 77 1.98 -3.62 17.62
C ARG A 77 0.52 -3.92 17.29
N LEU A 78 0.26 -4.01 15.99
CA LEU A 78 -1.00 -4.55 15.45
C LEU A 78 -0.71 -5.40 14.22
N LYS A 79 -0.93 -6.71 14.34
CA LYS A 79 -0.87 -7.64 13.22
C LYS A 79 -2.29 -8.09 12.86
N ILE A 80 -2.70 -7.80 11.62
CA ILE A 80 -3.98 -8.24 11.07
C ILE A 80 -3.71 -9.46 10.20
N ILE A 81 -4.31 -10.59 10.56
CA ILE A 81 -4.30 -11.81 9.73
C ILE A 81 -5.68 -11.88 9.08
N SER A 82 -5.75 -11.59 7.77
CA SER A 82 -6.97 -11.76 7.01
C SER A 82 -7.20 -13.26 6.80
N ASN A 83 -8.09 -13.86 7.58
CA ASN A 83 -8.56 -15.20 7.31
C ASN A 83 -9.41 -15.14 6.04
N GLN A 84 -8.99 -15.87 5.00
CA GLN A 84 -9.75 -16.04 3.74
C GLN A 84 -11.08 -16.81 3.93
N SER A 85 -11.39 -17.22 5.14
CA SER A 85 -12.68 -17.81 5.49
C SER A 85 -13.71 -16.70 5.65
N GLY A 86 -14.23 -16.19 4.55
CA GLY A 86 -15.50 -15.50 4.30
C GLY A 86 -16.36 -14.99 5.46
N GLU A 87 -15.82 -14.70 6.62
CA GLU A 87 -16.51 -14.00 7.68
C GLU A 87 -16.58 -12.51 7.30
N ASP A 88 -17.65 -12.23 6.84
CA ASP A 88 -18.42 -11.07 6.43
C ASP A 88 -17.92 -9.74 7.02
N ASN A 89 -16.86 -9.16 6.43
CA ASN A 89 -16.47 -7.77 6.64
C ASN A 89 -17.60 -6.80 6.22
N SER A 90 -18.61 -7.30 5.52
CA SER A 90 -19.80 -6.56 5.09
C SER A 90 -20.70 -6.08 6.25
N ARG A 91 -20.42 -6.54 7.49
CA ARG A 91 -21.21 -6.14 8.67
C ARG A 91 -20.83 -4.81 9.27
N ILE A 92 -19.67 -4.25 8.91
CA ILE A 92 -19.27 -2.95 9.44
C ILE A 92 -19.98 -1.87 8.62
N ASP A 93 -20.77 -1.05 9.32
CA ASP A 93 -21.38 0.14 8.74
C ASP A 93 -20.42 1.33 8.94
N PRO A 94 -19.79 1.85 7.86
CA PRO A 94 -18.84 2.95 7.99
C PRO A 94 -19.48 4.23 8.55
N GLY A 95 -20.81 4.41 8.38
CA GLY A 95 -21.53 5.54 8.96
C GLY A 95 -21.62 5.49 10.49
N LYS A 96 -21.40 4.32 11.11
CA LYS A 96 -21.39 4.13 12.56
C LYS A 96 -20.00 4.21 13.17
N ILE A 97 -18.95 4.24 12.38
CA ILE A 97 -17.57 4.36 12.87
C ILE A 97 -17.39 5.77 13.47
N PRO A 98 -16.92 5.90 14.72
CA PRO A 98 -16.62 7.20 15.31
C PRO A 98 -15.42 7.86 14.62
N ARG A 99 -15.14 9.12 14.98
CA ARG A 99 -13.85 9.73 14.62
C ARG A 99 -12.73 8.93 15.24
N LEU A 100 -11.71 8.63 14.46
CA LEU A 100 -10.55 7.85 14.91
C LEU A 100 -9.26 8.64 14.78
N HIS A 101 -8.39 8.50 15.76
CA HIS A 101 -6.99 8.82 15.65
C HIS A 101 -6.19 7.58 16.06
N MET A 102 -5.57 6.95 15.10
CA MET A 102 -4.84 5.70 15.28
C MET A 102 -3.35 5.93 15.04
N VAL A 103 -2.53 5.47 15.96
CA VAL A 103 -1.07 5.42 15.84
C VAL A 103 -0.64 4.01 16.20
N ILE A 104 0.08 3.36 15.31
CA ILE A 104 0.59 2.00 15.50
C ILE A 104 2.08 2.05 15.14
N ASP A 105 2.96 1.63 16.04
CA ASP A 105 4.40 1.69 15.81
C ASP A 105 4.91 0.53 14.93
N ASP A 106 4.28 -0.65 15.02
CA ASP A 106 4.60 -1.83 14.19
C ASP A 106 3.31 -2.43 13.64
N PHE A 107 2.94 -1.99 12.44
CA PHE A 107 1.75 -2.47 11.72
C PHE A 107 2.13 -3.52 10.68
N SER A 108 1.44 -4.65 10.73
CA SER A 108 1.56 -5.69 9.70
C SER A 108 0.20 -6.29 9.33
N THR A 109 0.06 -6.72 8.10
CA THR A 109 -1.12 -7.41 7.59
C THR A 109 -0.69 -8.62 6.77
N ASN A 110 -1.19 -9.79 7.09
CA ASN A 110 -0.70 -11.06 6.54
C ASN A 110 0.83 -11.15 6.70
N ASP A 111 1.55 -11.26 5.58
CA ASP A 111 3.01 -11.34 5.53
C ASP A 111 3.68 -9.98 5.25
N LEU A 112 2.89 -8.91 5.11
CA LEU A 112 3.38 -7.56 4.82
C LEU A 112 3.60 -6.78 6.11
N ASN A 113 4.84 -6.38 6.38
CA ASN A 113 5.14 -5.40 7.42
C ASN A 113 5.27 -4.01 6.80
N LEU A 114 4.36 -3.10 7.19
CA LEU A 114 4.30 -1.73 6.68
C LEU A 114 4.86 -0.70 7.66
N GLY A 115 5.40 -1.17 8.80
CA GLY A 115 6.03 -0.33 9.82
C GLY A 115 5.05 0.55 10.59
N LYS A 116 5.43 1.78 10.87
CA LYS A 116 4.57 2.71 11.60
C LYS A 116 3.38 3.15 10.77
N MET A 117 2.16 3.05 11.34
CA MET A 117 0.91 3.50 10.71
C MET A 117 0.27 4.65 11.50
N ILE A 118 -0.22 5.65 10.79
CA ILE A 118 -1.03 6.75 11.35
C ILE A 118 -2.29 6.89 10.51
N VAL A 119 -3.46 6.85 11.16
CA VAL A 119 -4.76 7.10 10.51
C VAL A 119 -5.54 8.13 11.29
N LYS A 120 -6.13 9.09 10.58
CA LYS A 120 -7.10 10.04 11.14
C LYS A 120 -8.35 10.03 10.29
N THR A 121 -9.50 9.97 10.95
CA THR A 121 -10.78 9.96 10.25
C THR A 121 -11.74 11.01 10.79
N THR A 122 -12.67 11.43 9.93
CA THR A 122 -13.83 12.23 10.31
C THR A 122 -15.09 11.58 9.76
N LYS A 123 -16.23 11.86 10.40
CA LYS A 123 -17.53 11.36 9.93
C LYS A 123 -17.96 12.13 8.69
N ILE A 124 -18.50 11.43 7.73
CA ILE A 124 -19.22 12.01 6.57
C ILE A 124 -20.57 11.32 6.42
N LYS A 125 -21.40 11.80 5.52
CA LYS A 125 -22.69 11.18 5.24
C LYS A 125 -22.49 9.75 4.72
N ASN A 126 -23.10 8.79 5.38
CA ASN A 126 -23.05 7.35 5.06
C ASN A 126 -21.63 6.74 5.08
N GLY A 127 -20.71 7.31 5.86
CA GLY A 127 -19.35 6.79 5.88
C GLY A 127 -18.36 7.58 6.72
N ILE A 128 -17.09 7.35 6.40
CA ILE A 128 -15.94 8.05 6.99
C ILE A 128 -15.06 8.65 5.90
N SER A 129 -14.53 9.84 6.18
CA SER A 129 -13.36 10.38 5.49
C SER A 129 -12.11 9.88 6.21
N ILE A 130 -11.17 9.38 5.47
CA ILE A 130 -9.82 9.09 5.94
C ILE A 130 -8.97 10.32 5.58
N ASP A 131 -8.89 11.29 6.50
CA ASP A 131 -8.23 12.57 6.27
C ASP A 131 -6.72 12.42 6.16
N THR A 132 -6.20 11.37 6.79
CA THR A 132 -4.78 11.00 6.74
C THR A 132 -4.65 9.49 6.87
N ILE A 133 -3.88 8.90 5.98
CA ILE A 133 -3.30 7.58 6.13
C ILE A 133 -1.81 7.66 5.81
N ARG A 134 -0.96 7.12 6.68
CA ARG A 134 0.49 7.07 6.48
C ARG A 134 1.04 5.75 6.94
N PHE A 135 1.95 5.18 6.14
CA PHE A 135 2.81 4.07 6.53
C PHE A 135 4.25 4.51 6.35
N MET A 136 5.09 4.20 7.32
CA MET A 136 6.47 4.68 7.37
C MET A 136 7.41 3.55 7.77
N LYS A 137 8.33 3.25 6.88
CA LYS A 137 9.54 2.44 7.09
C LYS A 137 10.76 3.30 6.71
N PRO A 138 11.99 2.90 7.05
CA PRO A 138 13.19 3.65 6.67
C PRO A 138 13.28 3.94 5.18
N ASP A 139 12.94 2.96 4.33
CA ASP A 139 13.09 3.04 2.88
C ASP A 139 11.76 3.13 2.12
N LEU A 140 10.61 3.15 2.83
CA LEU A 140 9.28 3.20 2.23
C LEU A 140 8.36 4.12 3.00
N GLN A 141 7.76 5.08 2.31
CA GLN A 141 6.73 5.96 2.82
C GLN A 141 5.50 5.88 1.91
N ILE A 142 4.34 5.65 2.50
CA ILE A 142 3.05 5.73 1.82
C ILE A 142 2.22 6.75 2.59
N SER A 143 1.62 7.70 1.90
CA SER A 143 0.73 8.69 2.50
C SER A 143 -0.44 8.97 1.59
N GLY A 144 -1.54 9.39 2.17
CA GLY A 144 -2.71 9.76 1.39
C GLY A 144 -3.93 10.10 2.21
N ALA A 145 -5.03 10.20 1.49
CA ALA A 145 -6.37 10.46 2.02
C ALA A 145 -7.41 9.76 1.15
N GLY A 146 -8.61 9.59 1.69
CA GLY A 146 -9.67 8.93 0.96
C GLY A 146 -11.01 8.95 1.71
N HIS A 147 -11.91 8.11 1.29
CA HIS A 147 -13.15 7.87 2.01
C HIS A 147 -13.65 6.44 1.78
N TRP A 148 -14.45 5.99 2.74
CA TRP A 148 -15.24 4.78 2.65
C TRP A 148 -16.68 5.12 2.98
N ARG A 149 -17.58 4.79 2.05
CA ARG A 149 -19.02 5.02 2.16
C ARG A 149 -19.78 3.73 1.92
N LYS A 150 -21.01 3.70 2.43
CA LYS A 150 -21.97 2.64 2.10
C LYS A 150 -23.25 3.26 1.58
N GLU A 151 -23.56 3.06 0.30
CA GLU A 151 -24.75 3.55 -0.36
C GLU A 151 -25.54 2.36 -0.92
N ASP A 152 -26.83 2.29 -0.60
CA ASP A 152 -27.72 1.18 -1.01
C ASP A 152 -27.17 -0.23 -0.69
N GLY A 153 -26.45 -0.34 0.44
CA GLY A 153 -25.84 -1.59 0.90
C GLY A 153 -24.48 -1.93 0.23
N ILE A 154 -24.02 -1.12 -0.71
CA ILE A 154 -22.75 -1.31 -1.43
C ILE A 154 -21.68 -0.43 -0.78
N ASP A 155 -20.57 -1.06 -0.42
CA ASP A 155 -19.38 -0.35 0.04
C ASP A 155 -18.62 0.24 -1.15
N ASP A 156 -18.19 1.49 -1.02
CA ASP A 156 -17.43 2.25 -2.02
C ASP A 156 -16.25 2.90 -1.33
N SER A 157 -15.05 2.56 -1.76
CA SER A 157 -13.79 3.07 -1.25
C SER A 157 -13.05 3.83 -2.34
N GLN A 158 -12.59 5.04 -1.99
CA GLN A 158 -11.78 5.87 -2.89
C GLN A 158 -10.60 6.46 -2.13
N PHE A 159 -9.40 6.38 -2.71
CA PHE A 159 -8.16 6.87 -2.12
C PHE A 159 -7.27 7.55 -3.15
N ASN A 160 -6.55 8.58 -2.68
CA ASN A 160 -5.39 9.13 -3.37
C ASN A 160 -4.17 8.85 -2.50
N LEU A 161 -3.22 8.10 -3.04
CA LEU A 161 -2.05 7.63 -2.33
C LEU A 161 -0.78 8.08 -3.04
N ASP A 162 0.17 8.59 -2.27
CA ASP A 162 1.54 8.88 -2.68
C ASP A 162 2.47 7.86 -2.03
N LEU A 163 3.27 7.17 -2.82
CA LEU A 163 4.29 6.24 -2.38
C LEU A 163 5.67 6.76 -2.78
N ARG A 164 6.61 6.70 -1.87
CA ARG A 164 8.03 6.98 -2.11
C ARG A 164 8.88 5.86 -1.51
N ALA A 165 9.81 5.36 -2.28
CA ALA A 165 10.79 4.39 -1.82
C ALA A 165 12.18 4.80 -2.29
N ASN A 166 13.17 4.69 -1.41
CA ASN A 166 14.56 4.98 -1.73
C ASN A 166 15.23 3.82 -2.46
N ASP A 167 14.64 2.62 -2.36
CA ASP A 167 15.13 1.38 -2.96
C ASP A 167 13.92 0.57 -3.46
N LEU A 168 13.82 0.42 -4.78
CA LEU A 168 12.76 -0.34 -5.44
C LEU A 168 12.79 -1.83 -5.05
N ALA A 169 13.99 -2.41 -4.89
CA ALA A 169 14.10 -3.81 -4.50
C ALA A 169 13.57 -4.05 -3.09
N ALA A 170 13.93 -3.19 -2.13
CA ALA A 170 13.43 -3.25 -0.75
C ALA A 170 11.90 -3.00 -0.69
N MET A 171 11.40 -2.09 -1.52
CA MET A 171 9.96 -1.85 -1.66
C MET A 171 9.23 -3.10 -2.17
N LEU A 172 9.70 -3.69 -3.25
CA LEU A 172 9.13 -4.90 -3.83
C LEU A 172 9.15 -6.07 -2.85
N GLU A 173 10.24 -6.24 -2.09
CA GLU A 173 10.31 -7.25 -1.01
C GLU A 173 9.26 -7.00 0.08
N THR A 174 9.04 -5.73 0.45
CA THR A 174 7.98 -5.38 1.40
C THR A 174 6.60 -5.84 0.91
N PHE A 175 6.35 -5.83 -0.41
CA PHE A 175 5.11 -6.33 -1.03
C PHE A 175 5.15 -7.82 -1.41
N GLY A 176 6.14 -8.58 -0.93
CA GLY A 176 6.21 -10.02 -1.11
C GLY A 176 6.84 -10.47 -2.45
N TYR A 177 7.47 -9.57 -3.18
CA TYR A 177 8.19 -9.90 -4.40
C TYR A 177 9.67 -10.21 -4.13
N SER A 178 10.28 -11.05 -4.98
CA SER A 178 11.69 -11.42 -4.82
C SER A 178 12.64 -10.28 -5.20
N LYS A 179 13.65 -10.02 -4.36
CA LYS A 179 14.77 -9.10 -4.63
C LYS A 179 15.61 -9.46 -5.86
N ALA A 180 15.57 -10.71 -6.30
CA ALA A 180 16.54 -11.26 -7.25
C ALA A 180 16.51 -10.64 -8.66
N ALA A 181 15.57 -9.73 -8.95
CA ALA A 181 15.38 -9.19 -10.28
C ALA A 181 15.77 -7.71 -10.45
N ILE A 182 15.91 -6.95 -9.37
CA ILE A 182 16.16 -5.50 -9.42
C ILE A 182 17.11 -5.11 -8.31
N GLU A 183 18.00 -4.17 -8.59
CA GLU A 183 18.86 -3.48 -7.63
C GLU A 183 18.62 -1.97 -7.72
N GLU A 184 18.65 -1.29 -6.57
CA GLU A 184 18.46 0.16 -6.43
C GLU A 184 17.09 0.66 -6.91
N GLY A 185 16.98 1.93 -7.29
CA GLY A 185 15.80 2.56 -7.87
C GLY A 185 15.02 3.44 -6.88
N GLU A 186 15.27 4.75 -6.90
CA GLU A 186 14.39 5.71 -6.22
C GLU A 186 13.02 5.70 -6.89
N THR A 187 11.99 5.35 -6.16
CA THR A 187 10.64 5.19 -6.69
C THR A 187 9.68 6.24 -6.13
N SER A 188 8.90 6.85 -7.00
CA SER A 188 7.76 7.69 -6.68
C SER A 188 6.53 7.22 -7.45
N MET A 189 5.43 6.99 -6.75
CA MET A 189 4.15 6.59 -7.34
C MET A 189 3.02 7.46 -6.80
N ASN A 190 2.06 7.80 -7.65
CA ASN A 190 0.80 8.43 -7.27
C ASN A 190 -0.34 7.55 -7.79
N LEU A 191 -1.18 7.09 -6.88
CA LEU A 191 -2.32 6.23 -7.17
C LEU A 191 -3.62 6.95 -6.79
N ALA A 192 -4.48 7.24 -7.76
CA ALA A 192 -5.86 7.59 -7.52
C ALA A 192 -6.71 6.36 -7.83
N ALA A 193 -7.34 5.80 -6.80
CA ALA A 193 -7.97 4.49 -6.86
C ALA A 193 -9.38 4.51 -6.28
N ARG A 194 -10.31 3.80 -6.94
CA ARG A 194 -11.65 3.52 -6.45
C ARG A 194 -11.99 2.05 -6.68
N TRP A 195 -12.65 1.45 -5.71
CA TRP A 195 -13.17 0.08 -5.83
C TRP A 195 -14.45 -0.10 -5.03
N PHE A 196 -15.26 -1.06 -5.43
CA PHE A 196 -16.41 -1.52 -4.65
C PHE A 196 -15.93 -2.50 -3.59
N GLY A 197 -16.22 -2.18 -2.34
CA GLY A 197 -15.77 -2.93 -1.16
C GLY A 197 -15.26 -2.01 -0.06
N THR A 198 -14.87 -2.62 1.06
CA THR A 198 -14.24 -1.94 2.18
C THR A 198 -12.79 -1.53 1.83
N PRO A 199 -12.13 -0.66 2.61
CA PRO A 199 -10.72 -0.37 2.41
C PRO A 199 -9.81 -1.61 2.45
N MET A 200 -10.22 -2.67 3.14
CA MET A 200 -9.46 -3.91 3.26
C MET A 200 -9.56 -4.82 2.02
N ASP A 201 -10.54 -4.56 1.14
CA ASP A 201 -10.75 -5.31 -0.11
C ASP A 201 -9.91 -4.76 -1.27
N PHE A 202 -8.98 -3.85 -0.98
CA PHE A 202 -8.06 -3.30 -1.98
C PHE A 202 -7.29 -4.40 -2.69
N SER A 203 -7.34 -4.37 -4.02
CA SER A 203 -6.54 -5.22 -4.90
C SER A 203 -6.32 -4.51 -6.23
N LEU A 204 -5.12 -4.55 -6.78
CA LEU A 204 -4.85 -3.97 -8.10
C LEU A 204 -5.74 -4.56 -9.21
N GLY A 205 -6.27 -5.75 -9.00
CA GLY A 205 -7.17 -6.40 -9.96
C GLY A 205 -8.62 -5.90 -9.93
N ASN A 206 -9.05 -5.17 -8.88
CA ASN A 206 -10.42 -4.63 -8.77
C ASN A 206 -10.48 -3.11 -8.71
N VAL A 207 -9.33 -2.45 -8.83
CA VAL A 207 -9.21 -1.00 -8.77
C VAL A 207 -9.50 -0.37 -10.13
N ASN A 208 -10.30 0.71 -10.11
CA ASN A 208 -10.42 1.64 -11.22
C ASN A 208 -9.76 2.96 -10.84
N GLY A 209 -9.00 3.57 -11.77
CA GLY A 209 -8.31 4.81 -11.49
C GLY A 209 -7.08 5.07 -12.33
N THR A 210 -6.12 5.79 -11.75
CA THR A 210 -4.87 6.16 -12.45
C THR A 210 -3.66 5.91 -11.55
N LEU A 211 -2.58 5.43 -12.16
CA LEU A 211 -1.29 5.24 -11.53
C LEU A 211 -0.23 5.99 -12.33
N ASN A 212 0.50 6.89 -11.67
CA ASN A 212 1.70 7.52 -12.21
C ASN A 212 2.92 6.92 -11.54
N LEU A 213 3.94 6.58 -12.33
CA LEU A 213 5.17 5.94 -11.89
C LEU A 213 6.38 6.74 -12.36
N ASP A 214 7.32 6.99 -11.47
CA ASP A 214 8.66 7.50 -11.77
C ASP A 214 9.69 6.76 -10.92
N ILE A 215 10.63 6.09 -11.58
CA ILE A 215 11.73 5.34 -10.95
C ILE A 215 13.04 5.86 -11.54
N LYS A 216 14.01 6.17 -10.68
CA LYS A 216 15.31 6.71 -11.09
C LYS A 216 16.42 5.78 -10.65
N LYS A 217 17.38 5.57 -11.52
CA LYS A 217 18.64 4.84 -11.27
C LYS A 217 18.44 3.46 -10.67
N GLY A 218 18.42 2.47 -11.49
CA GLY A 218 18.34 1.08 -11.05
C GLY A 218 18.85 0.13 -12.10
N GLN A 219 18.89 -1.15 -11.75
CA GLN A 219 19.34 -2.20 -12.64
C GLN A 219 18.44 -3.42 -12.52
N PHE A 220 17.96 -3.92 -13.64
CA PHE A 220 17.39 -5.24 -13.73
C PHE A 220 18.52 -6.27 -13.78
N LEU A 221 18.55 -7.16 -12.80
CA LEU A 221 19.53 -8.25 -12.75
C LEU A 221 18.97 -9.41 -13.60
N ASN A 222 19.85 -10.08 -14.30
CA ASN A 222 19.64 -11.31 -15.05
C ASN A 222 18.17 -11.78 -15.18
N LEU A 223 17.51 -11.38 -16.28
CA LEU A 223 16.09 -11.64 -16.54
C LEU A 223 15.83 -13.12 -16.88
N GLN A 224 16.09 -14.03 -15.92
CA GLN A 224 15.67 -15.42 -16.11
C GLN A 224 14.16 -15.54 -16.23
N PRO A 225 13.63 -16.49 -17.02
CA PRO A 225 12.19 -16.66 -17.27
C PRO A 225 11.31 -16.81 -16.03
N THR A 226 11.91 -17.15 -14.86
CA THR A 226 11.22 -17.31 -13.58
C THR A 226 10.91 -15.98 -12.86
N ALA A 227 11.54 -14.87 -13.24
CA ALA A 227 11.27 -13.53 -12.69
C ALA A 227 9.96 -12.89 -13.20
N GLY A 228 9.19 -13.62 -14.03
CA GLY A 228 8.04 -13.14 -14.77
C GLY A 228 6.88 -12.53 -14.00
N ARG A 229 6.80 -12.72 -12.70
CA ARG A 229 5.72 -12.12 -11.89
C ARG A 229 5.95 -10.65 -11.60
N LEU A 230 7.20 -10.18 -11.51
CA LEU A 230 7.54 -8.77 -11.28
C LEU A 230 7.34 -7.90 -12.52
N PHE A 231 7.56 -8.49 -13.69
CA PHE A 231 7.48 -7.78 -14.97
C PHE A 231 6.09 -7.79 -15.58
N GLY A 232 5.08 -8.24 -14.85
CA GLY A 232 3.71 -8.25 -15.31
C GLY A 232 3.25 -6.89 -15.88
N LEU A 233 3.66 -5.80 -15.29
CA LEU A 233 3.41 -4.45 -15.83
C LEU A 233 4.41 -4.03 -16.93
N LEU A 234 5.62 -4.59 -16.94
CA LEU A 234 6.69 -4.24 -17.86
C LEU A 234 6.86 -5.23 -19.02
N SER A 235 6.24 -6.40 -18.95
CA SER A 235 6.12 -7.49 -19.93
C SER A 235 7.26 -7.69 -20.94
N LEU A 236 8.51 -7.52 -20.49
CA LEU A 236 9.69 -7.78 -21.32
C LEU A 236 9.82 -9.25 -21.73
N GLN A 237 9.06 -10.15 -21.09
CA GLN A 237 9.06 -11.60 -21.40
C GLN A 237 8.29 -11.98 -22.66
N THR A 238 7.44 -11.10 -23.17
CA THR A 238 6.66 -11.38 -24.41
C THR A 238 7.37 -10.94 -25.68
N LEU A 239 8.61 -10.47 -25.58
CA LEU A 239 9.42 -10.22 -26.77
C LEU A 239 9.48 -11.50 -27.62
N PRO A 240 9.05 -11.45 -28.90
CA PRO A 240 9.15 -12.59 -29.76
C PRO A 240 10.58 -13.16 -29.75
N ARG A 241 10.74 -14.47 -29.68
CA ARG A 241 12.06 -15.15 -29.63
C ARG A 241 13.08 -14.59 -30.64
N ARG A 242 12.62 -14.07 -31.77
CA ARG A 242 13.49 -13.47 -32.79
C ARG A 242 14.07 -12.09 -32.39
N LEU A 243 13.33 -11.26 -31.59
CA LEU A 243 13.85 -10.03 -31.04
C LEU A 243 14.74 -10.29 -29.83
N ALA A 244 14.41 -11.30 -29.01
CA ALA A 244 15.22 -11.69 -27.87
C ALA A 244 16.63 -12.18 -28.26
N LEU A 245 16.79 -12.79 -29.45
CA LEU A 245 18.08 -13.27 -29.92
C LEU A 245 19.02 -12.13 -30.35
N ASP A 246 18.48 -11.03 -30.89
CA ASP A 246 19.28 -9.89 -31.35
C ASP A 246 19.63 -8.92 -30.21
N PHE A 247 18.92 -9.01 -29.07
CA PHE A 247 19.13 -8.15 -27.88
C PHE A 247 19.53 -8.92 -26.63
N SER A 248 19.79 -10.24 -26.74
CA SER A 248 20.25 -11.05 -25.59
C SER A 248 21.48 -10.47 -24.90
N ASP A 249 22.44 -9.97 -25.67
CA ASP A 249 23.66 -9.37 -25.16
C ASP A 249 23.41 -8.10 -24.32
N LEU A 250 22.28 -7.40 -24.55
CA LEU A 250 21.88 -6.23 -23.77
C LEU A 250 21.28 -6.62 -22.40
N PHE A 251 20.66 -7.80 -22.32
CA PHE A 251 19.92 -8.25 -21.15
C PHE A 251 20.64 -9.36 -20.37
N ASP A 252 21.59 -10.10 -20.96
CA ASP A 252 22.29 -11.21 -20.33
C ASP A 252 23.17 -10.77 -19.12
N LYS A 253 23.64 -9.52 -19.14
CA LYS A 253 24.41 -8.91 -18.04
C LYS A 253 23.59 -8.06 -17.10
N GLY A 254 22.25 -8.07 -17.24
CA GLY A 254 21.35 -7.14 -16.62
C GLY A 254 21.16 -5.85 -17.44
N PHE A 255 20.10 -5.10 -17.17
CA PHE A 255 19.78 -3.85 -17.86
C PHE A 255 19.73 -2.71 -16.84
N SER A 256 20.73 -1.83 -16.89
CA SER A 256 20.72 -0.61 -16.08
C SER A 256 19.83 0.44 -16.73
N PHE A 257 19.11 1.20 -15.93
CA PHE A 257 18.28 2.31 -16.37
C PHE A 257 18.54 3.57 -15.54
N ASP A 258 18.48 4.71 -16.21
CA ASP A 258 18.55 6.02 -15.57
C ASP A 258 17.18 6.48 -15.08
N GLN A 259 16.12 6.13 -15.82
CA GLN A 259 14.76 6.50 -15.52
C GLN A 259 13.75 5.52 -16.14
N ILE A 260 12.69 5.21 -15.38
CA ILE A 260 11.46 4.62 -15.88
C ILE A 260 10.32 5.54 -15.46
N ASN A 261 9.49 5.98 -16.39
CA ASN A 261 8.29 6.74 -16.09
C ASN A 261 7.12 6.32 -16.97
N GLY A 262 5.91 6.49 -16.45
CA GLY A 262 4.71 6.15 -17.19
C GLY A 262 3.44 6.44 -16.42
N ASN A 263 2.37 6.60 -17.17
CA ASN A 263 1.03 6.77 -16.64
C ASN A 263 0.18 5.59 -17.05
N PHE A 264 -0.62 5.09 -16.13
CA PHE A 264 -1.52 3.96 -16.36
C PHE A 264 -2.95 4.36 -16.00
N THR A 265 -3.89 3.92 -16.82
CA THR A 265 -5.29 3.85 -16.47
C THR A 265 -5.60 2.43 -16.00
N LEU A 266 -6.15 2.30 -14.80
CA LEU A 266 -6.57 1.03 -14.21
C LEU A 266 -8.08 0.90 -14.40
N GLU A 267 -8.53 -0.16 -15.05
CA GLU A 267 -9.94 -0.39 -15.34
C GLU A 267 -10.20 -1.89 -15.48
N ASP A 268 -11.19 -2.40 -14.75
CA ASP A 268 -11.68 -3.78 -14.83
C ASP A 268 -10.57 -4.85 -14.83
N GLY A 269 -9.61 -4.72 -13.91
CA GLY A 269 -8.51 -5.66 -13.75
C GLY A 269 -7.42 -5.53 -14.82
N ASN A 270 -7.42 -4.45 -15.59
CA ASN A 270 -6.41 -4.14 -16.58
C ASN A 270 -5.68 -2.85 -16.28
N ALA A 271 -4.43 -2.75 -16.71
CA ALA A 271 -3.65 -1.51 -16.73
C ALA A 271 -3.33 -1.14 -18.19
N TYR A 272 -3.73 0.04 -18.59
CA TYR A 272 -3.49 0.59 -19.93
C TYR A 272 -2.46 1.69 -19.85
N THR A 273 -1.47 1.68 -20.74
CA THR A 273 -0.49 2.75 -20.87
C THR A 273 -0.23 3.06 -22.34
N ASN A 274 0.12 4.31 -22.63
CA ASN A 274 0.58 4.72 -23.97
C ASN A 274 1.95 5.42 -23.92
N ASN A 275 2.55 5.54 -22.73
CA ASN A 275 3.74 6.35 -22.52
C ASN A 275 4.68 5.78 -21.44
N LEU A 276 4.64 4.47 -21.17
CA LEU A 276 5.67 3.89 -20.31
C LEU A 276 7.01 3.97 -21.07
N PHE A 277 7.93 4.72 -20.50
CA PHE A 277 9.23 5.00 -21.07
C PHE A 277 10.32 4.57 -20.09
N MET A 278 11.31 3.86 -20.61
CA MET A 278 12.51 3.50 -19.88
C MET A 278 13.73 4.01 -20.66
N ARG A 279 14.56 4.79 -20.00
CA ARG A 279 15.85 5.27 -20.50
C ARG A 279 16.98 4.52 -19.82
N GLY A 280 17.91 4.00 -20.59
CA GLY A 280 19.13 3.39 -20.08
C GLY A 280 20.33 3.65 -20.96
N PRO A 281 21.55 3.39 -20.48
CA PRO A 281 22.78 3.61 -21.25
C PRO A 281 22.87 2.71 -22.50
N SER A 282 22.18 1.57 -22.51
CA SER A 282 22.21 0.60 -23.62
C SER A 282 21.07 0.79 -24.63
N ALA A 283 19.89 1.25 -24.18
CA ALA A 283 18.72 1.45 -25.02
C ALA A 283 17.67 2.34 -24.34
N ASP A 284 16.86 2.99 -25.17
CA ASP A 284 15.57 3.56 -24.78
C ASP A 284 14.46 2.57 -25.15
N ILE A 285 13.49 2.34 -24.24
CA ILE A 285 12.37 1.42 -24.41
C ILE A 285 11.08 2.17 -24.18
N ILE A 286 10.13 2.03 -25.11
CA ILE A 286 8.78 2.58 -25.00
C ILE A 286 7.81 1.40 -25.02
N VAL A 287 6.87 1.39 -24.06
CA VAL A 287 5.81 0.38 -23.99
C VAL A 287 4.46 1.07 -24.05
N SER A 288 3.59 0.58 -24.90
CA SER A 288 2.19 1.00 -25.00
C SER A 288 1.28 -0.20 -25.13
N GLY A 289 0.06 -0.13 -24.59
CA GLY A 289 -0.92 -1.19 -24.65
C GLY A 289 -1.51 -1.57 -23.30
N ARG A 290 -2.01 -2.79 -23.19
CA ARG A 290 -2.75 -3.34 -22.05
C ARG A 290 -1.97 -4.44 -21.35
N THR A 291 -2.02 -4.40 -20.01
CA THR A 291 -1.63 -5.51 -19.13
C THR A 291 -2.86 -6.00 -18.38
N GLY A 292 -3.23 -7.26 -18.53
CA GLY A 292 -4.25 -7.90 -17.71
C GLY A 292 -3.67 -8.29 -16.36
N ILE A 293 -4.04 -7.55 -15.28
CA ILE A 293 -3.51 -7.78 -13.93
C ILE A 293 -4.05 -9.09 -13.36
N GLN A 294 -5.34 -9.37 -13.57
CA GLN A 294 -5.99 -10.60 -13.10
C GLN A 294 -5.75 -11.79 -14.04
N SER A 295 -5.84 -11.53 -15.35
CA SER A 295 -5.69 -12.57 -16.37
C SER A 295 -4.24 -12.97 -16.62
N HIS A 296 -3.27 -12.17 -16.19
CA HIS A 296 -1.83 -12.35 -16.41
C HIS A 296 -1.49 -12.46 -17.90
N ASP A 297 -2.16 -11.66 -18.73
CA ASP A 297 -1.97 -11.59 -20.18
C ASP A 297 -1.58 -10.16 -20.61
N TYR A 298 -1.12 -10.05 -21.85
CA TYR A 298 -0.57 -8.80 -22.37
C TYR A 298 -1.00 -8.58 -23.82
N ASP A 299 -1.31 -7.32 -24.14
CA ASP A 299 -1.49 -6.83 -25.49
C ASP A 299 -0.73 -5.50 -25.59
N GLN A 300 0.56 -5.60 -25.95
CA GLN A 300 1.49 -4.48 -25.85
C GLN A 300 2.34 -4.37 -27.11
N ILE A 301 2.71 -3.12 -27.42
CA ILE A 301 3.73 -2.76 -28.40
C ILE A 301 4.95 -2.27 -27.62
N VAL A 302 6.09 -2.90 -27.87
CA VAL A 302 7.38 -2.52 -27.27
C VAL A 302 8.29 -2.01 -28.38
N THR A 303 8.76 -0.78 -28.26
CA THR A 303 9.74 -0.17 -29.17
C THR A 303 11.06 -0.03 -28.44
N ILE A 304 12.12 -0.62 -28.98
CA ILE A 304 13.48 -0.58 -28.42
C ILE A 304 14.36 0.21 -29.38
N THR A 305 15.03 1.24 -28.86
CA THR A 305 15.99 2.07 -29.60
C THR A 305 17.37 1.90 -28.94
N PRO A 306 18.28 1.10 -29.52
CA PRO A 306 19.62 0.92 -28.96
C PRO A 306 20.41 2.23 -28.98
N GLN A 307 21.16 2.47 -27.89
CA GLN A 307 22.13 3.56 -27.82
C GLN A 307 23.43 3.08 -28.49
N VAL A 308 23.60 3.41 -29.77
CA VAL A 308 24.85 3.09 -30.48
C VAL A 308 25.91 4.05 -29.95
N SER A 309 26.92 3.51 -29.24
CA SER A 309 28.08 4.29 -28.83
C SER A 309 28.71 4.93 -30.08
N ARG A 310 28.87 6.26 -30.12
CA ARG A 310 29.54 7.00 -31.19
C ARG A 310 31.05 6.76 -31.26
N SER A 311 31.52 5.65 -30.78
CA SER A 311 32.90 5.15 -30.90
C SER A 311 33.03 4.20 -32.10
N LEU A 312 32.45 4.54 -33.23
CA LEU A 312 33.01 4.10 -34.50
C LEU A 312 34.31 4.90 -34.67
N PRO A 313 35.48 4.25 -34.75
CA PRO A 313 36.69 4.96 -35.20
C PRO A 313 36.34 5.53 -36.55
N VAL A 314 36.44 6.85 -36.66
CA VAL A 314 36.32 7.55 -37.95
C VAL A 314 37.39 6.89 -38.83
N ALA A 315 36.93 6.16 -39.84
CA ALA A 315 37.82 5.52 -40.83
C ALA A 315 38.52 6.63 -41.69
N SER A 316 39.20 7.57 -41.01
CA SER A 316 40.03 8.57 -41.68
C SER A 316 41.37 7.99 -42.14
N ASP A 317 41.72 6.78 -41.74
CA ASP A 317 43.00 6.15 -42.09
C ASP A 317 42.93 5.18 -43.29
N LEU A 318 41.77 5.08 -43.95
CA LEU A 318 41.62 4.20 -45.12
C LEU A 318 41.85 4.86 -46.48
N PHE A 319 42.10 6.20 -46.49
CA PHE A 319 42.53 6.89 -47.71
C PHE A 319 43.96 7.40 -47.52
N GLY A 320 44.90 6.48 -47.65
CA GLY A 320 46.31 6.86 -47.83
C GLY A 320 46.43 7.72 -49.11
N PRO A 321 47.42 8.64 -49.16
CA PRO A 321 47.59 9.49 -50.33
C PRO A 321 47.93 8.64 -51.54
N VAL A 322 47.11 8.71 -52.58
CA VAL A 322 47.46 8.22 -53.90
C VAL A 322 48.54 9.15 -54.43
N GLY A 323 49.78 8.70 -54.40
CA GLY A 323 50.92 9.40 -55.03
C GLY A 323 50.76 9.37 -56.55
N VAL A 324 50.95 10.54 -57.16
CA VAL A 324 51.13 10.71 -58.58
C VAL A 324 52.54 10.36 -58.95
#